data_1d9b6a6fe4b3b51ec9fd09ff7318820c
#
_entry.id   1d9b6a6fe4b3b51ec9fd09ff7318820c
#
_cell.length_a   1.000
_cell.length_b   1.000
_cell.length_c   1.000
_cell.angle_alpha   90.00
_cell.angle_beta   90.00
_cell.angle_gamma   90.00
#
_symmetry.space_group_name_H-M   'P 1'
#
loop_
_entity.id
_entity.type
_entity.pdbx_description
1 polymer ?
#
loop_
_entity_poly.entity_id
_entity_poly.type
_entity_poly.pdbx_seq_one_letter_code
_entity_poly.pdbx_strand_id
1 'polypeptide(L)'
;MSKKSTASTDSKAAPAAAPRDFALAPINARLSRDEKIELHRKMVRIRRFEERSLRAYQAKKIGGFLHLYIGQEAVAVGCCSLMGPNDHVITAYRDHGHAIAVGMDTKPLMAELYGKATGCSKGKGGSMHYFDPSRNFWGGHGIVGGQIPLGVGLAYALKYRGLKGAALAFMGDGAVNQGAVAEAYNLASLWNLPVVFVIENNGYSMGTSQARSSAGELAQRAAGYDMQWGQCQGHDVYEVRAMLDGFLTLARDSHRPSTVEIDTYRYRGHSVADPDNTYRSKQEIEEYRRTKDPIQIFQNKLVAEGVLDEASASRIDAEARAEADLAAEFAEASPFPATGDIQKDVYWEADHPAERKSQGRLFFD
;
A
#
# COMPACT_ATOMS: atom_id res chain seq x y z
N MET A 1 -32.81 38.82 34.54
CA MET A 1 -32.70 39.21 33.13
C MET A 1 -31.25 39.57 32.84
N SER A 2 -30.51 38.64 32.27
CA SER A 2 -29.11 38.87 31.87
C SER A 2 -29.00 38.56 30.38
N LYS A 3 -28.64 39.56 29.59
CA LYS A 3 -28.48 39.49 28.14
C LYS A 3 -27.21 38.68 27.82
N LYS A 4 -27.37 37.53 27.17
CA LYS A 4 -26.25 36.80 26.53
C LYS A 4 -25.87 37.52 25.23
N SER A 5 -24.67 38.06 25.19
CA SER A 5 -24.00 38.55 24.00
C SER A 5 -23.58 37.36 23.15
N THR A 6 -24.12 37.25 21.95
CA THR A 6 -23.67 36.32 20.91
C THR A 6 -22.50 36.97 20.17
N ALA A 7 -21.28 36.57 20.50
CA ALA A 7 -20.12 36.87 19.68
C ALA A 7 -20.10 35.94 18.47
N SER A 8 -20.34 36.50 17.30
CA SER A 8 -20.13 35.84 15.99
C SER A 8 -18.62 35.74 15.75
N THR A 9 -18.09 34.55 15.78
CA THR A 9 -16.73 34.27 15.29
C THR A 9 -16.80 34.00 13.80
N ASP A 10 -16.71 35.04 12.99
CA ASP A 10 -16.37 34.94 11.58
C ASP A 10 -14.94 34.41 11.46
N SER A 11 -14.77 33.10 11.39
CA SER A 11 -13.50 32.49 10.92
C SER A 11 -13.41 32.69 9.42
N LYS A 12 -12.73 33.78 8.99
CA LYS A 12 -12.30 33.92 7.60
C LYS A 12 -11.41 32.72 7.26
N ALA A 13 -11.91 31.83 6.43
CA ALA A 13 -11.09 30.80 5.80
C ALA A 13 -9.89 31.46 5.11
N ALA A 14 -8.69 31.02 5.43
CA ALA A 14 -7.49 31.46 4.73
C ALA A 14 -7.67 31.18 3.23
N PRO A 15 -7.18 32.08 2.33
CA PRO A 15 -7.25 31.83 0.90
C PRO A 15 -6.54 30.51 0.60
N ALA A 16 -7.17 29.66 -0.19
CA ALA A 16 -6.58 28.40 -0.65
C ALA A 16 -5.21 28.71 -1.27
N ALA A 17 -4.15 28.10 -0.72
CA ALA A 17 -2.82 28.24 -1.29
C ALA A 17 -2.86 27.76 -2.75
N ALA A 18 -2.15 28.48 -3.64
CA ALA A 18 -2.02 28.07 -5.03
C ALA A 18 -1.56 26.61 -5.10
N PRO A 19 -2.07 25.79 -6.06
CA PRO A 19 -1.69 24.39 -6.17
C PRO A 19 -0.14 24.30 -6.27
N ARG A 20 0.47 23.57 -5.36
CA ARG A 20 1.92 23.36 -5.36
C ARG A 20 2.23 22.41 -6.53
N ASP A 21 3.19 22.81 -7.37
CA ASP A 21 3.72 21.89 -8.38
C ASP A 21 4.71 20.93 -7.72
N PHE A 22 4.24 19.74 -7.39
CA PHE A 22 5.07 18.71 -6.75
C PHE A 22 6.15 18.12 -7.68
N ALA A 23 6.11 18.38 -8.99
CA ALA A 23 7.21 18.02 -9.88
C ALA A 23 8.50 18.76 -9.51
N LEU A 24 8.39 19.98 -8.95
CA LEU A 24 9.51 20.81 -8.51
C LEU A 24 10.02 20.44 -7.10
N ALA A 25 9.34 19.55 -6.38
CA ALA A 25 9.85 19.07 -5.09
C ALA A 25 11.22 18.40 -5.28
N PRO A 26 12.23 18.65 -4.40
CA PRO A 26 13.59 18.15 -4.58
C PRO A 26 13.69 16.65 -4.89
N ILE A 27 12.85 15.84 -4.26
CA ILE A 27 12.80 14.39 -4.48
C ILE A 27 12.33 14.01 -5.89
N ASN A 28 11.50 14.82 -6.53
CA ASN A 28 10.98 14.60 -7.86
C ASN A 28 11.78 15.30 -8.95
N ALA A 29 12.28 16.50 -8.66
CA ALA A 29 13.08 17.29 -9.60
C ALA A 29 14.38 16.60 -10.02
N ARG A 30 14.94 15.73 -9.16
CA ARG A 30 16.16 14.94 -9.44
C ARG A 30 15.91 13.66 -10.24
N LEU A 31 14.65 13.29 -10.46
CA LEU A 31 14.33 12.08 -11.24
C LEU A 31 14.80 12.27 -12.70
N SER A 32 15.53 11.29 -13.20
CA SER A 32 15.84 11.16 -14.60
C SER A 32 14.58 10.88 -15.42
N ARG A 33 14.69 11.06 -16.74
CA ARG A 33 13.62 10.70 -17.68
C ARG A 33 13.17 9.24 -17.50
N ASP A 34 14.13 8.32 -17.39
CA ASP A 34 13.85 6.88 -17.30
C ASP A 34 13.17 6.53 -15.98
N GLU A 35 13.58 7.14 -14.86
CA GLU A 35 12.91 6.94 -13.56
C GLU A 35 11.47 7.45 -13.57
N LYS A 36 11.19 8.58 -14.21
CA LYS A 36 9.83 9.08 -14.39
C LYS A 36 8.97 8.11 -15.21
N ILE A 37 9.51 7.60 -16.32
CA ILE A 37 8.84 6.59 -17.15
C ILE A 37 8.60 5.31 -16.35
N GLU A 38 9.55 4.88 -15.52
CA GLU A 38 9.40 3.67 -14.70
C GLU A 38 8.31 3.82 -13.64
N LEU A 39 8.13 4.99 -13.02
CA LEU A 39 6.99 5.24 -12.14
C LEU A 39 5.66 5.04 -12.88
N HIS A 40 5.53 5.59 -14.09
CA HIS A 40 4.34 5.42 -14.92
C HIS A 40 4.15 3.95 -15.31
N ARG A 41 5.21 3.27 -15.78
CA ARG A 41 5.19 1.86 -16.14
C ARG A 41 4.69 0.99 -14.99
N LYS A 42 5.18 1.20 -13.77
CA LYS A 42 4.75 0.45 -12.58
C LYS A 42 3.26 0.62 -12.29
N MET A 43 2.75 1.84 -12.38
CA MET A 43 1.31 2.07 -12.18
C MET A 43 0.46 1.35 -13.25
N VAL A 44 0.89 1.41 -14.52
CA VAL A 44 0.21 0.70 -15.61
C VAL A 44 0.27 -0.82 -15.41
N ARG A 45 1.42 -1.38 -15.01
CA ARG A 45 1.58 -2.81 -14.68
C ARG A 45 0.61 -3.26 -13.59
N ILE A 46 0.49 -2.51 -12.49
CA ILE A 46 -0.48 -2.79 -11.43
C ILE A 46 -1.89 -2.83 -12.02
N ARG A 47 -2.31 -1.81 -12.77
CA ARG A 47 -3.64 -1.73 -13.38
C ARG A 47 -3.93 -2.94 -14.26
N ARG A 48 -3.00 -3.32 -15.15
CA ARG A 48 -3.22 -4.41 -16.11
C ARG A 48 -3.20 -5.78 -15.43
N PHE A 49 -2.32 -5.98 -14.44
CA PHE A 49 -2.34 -7.18 -13.58
C PHE A 49 -3.69 -7.35 -12.88
N GLU A 50 -4.22 -6.29 -12.29
CA GLU A 50 -5.50 -6.32 -11.58
C GLU A 50 -6.69 -6.57 -12.51
N GLU A 51 -6.69 -5.96 -13.68
CA GLU A 51 -7.73 -6.21 -14.70
C GLU A 51 -7.68 -7.65 -15.22
N ARG A 52 -6.48 -8.22 -15.35
CA ARG A 52 -6.31 -9.63 -15.73
C ARG A 52 -6.77 -10.56 -14.61
N SER A 53 -6.46 -10.23 -13.37
CA SER A 53 -6.91 -10.96 -12.18
C SER A 53 -8.44 -10.96 -12.07
N LEU A 54 -9.08 -9.82 -12.34
CA LEU A 54 -10.54 -9.73 -12.39
C LEU A 54 -11.13 -10.68 -13.44
N ARG A 55 -10.58 -10.71 -14.66
CA ARG A 55 -11.03 -11.64 -15.71
C ARG A 55 -10.85 -13.10 -15.29
N ALA A 56 -9.73 -13.43 -14.64
CA ALA A 56 -9.47 -14.78 -14.13
C ALA A 56 -10.47 -15.19 -13.03
N TYR A 57 -10.81 -14.26 -12.14
CA TYR A 57 -11.83 -14.48 -11.12
C TYR A 57 -13.20 -14.75 -11.73
N GLN A 58 -13.62 -13.94 -12.70
CA GLN A 58 -14.87 -14.12 -13.43
C GLN A 58 -14.93 -15.46 -14.18
N ALA A 59 -13.78 -15.93 -14.66
CA ALA A 59 -13.61 -17.24 -15.28
C ALA A 59 -13.50 -18.40 -14.25
N LYS A 60 -13.69 -18.11 -12.93
CA LYS A 60 -13.62 -19.09 -11.82
C LYS A 60 -12.27 -19.79 -11.68
N LYS A 61 -11.18 -19.11 -12.10
CA LYS A 61 -9.80 -19.59 -11.94
C LYS A 61 -9.20 -19.22 -10.60
N ILE A 62 -9.74 -18.18 -9.96
CA ILE A 62 -9.32 -17.67 -8.66
C ILE A 62 -10.44 -17.95 -7.67
N GLY A 63 -10.12 -18.61 -6.56
CA GLY A 63 -11.04 -18.87 -5.45
C GLY A 63 -10.90 -17.86 -4.32
N GLY A 64 -11.84 -17.88 -3.38
CA GLY A 64 -11.81 -17.01 -2.21
C GLY A 64 -12.11 -15.54 -2.52
N PHE A 65 -11.57 -14.64 -1.69
CA PHE A 65 -11.74 -13.20 -1.86
C PHE A 65 -10.62 -12.63 -2.73
N LEU A 66 -10.99 -11.77 -3.68
CA LEU A 66 -10.04 -11.04 -4.52
C LEU A 66 -10.19 -9.53 -4.25
N HIS A 67 -9.13 -8.90 -3.73
CA HIS A 67 -9.10 -7.49 -3.35
C HIS A 67 -8.24 -6.69 -4.34
N LEU A 68 -8.88 -6.07 -5.32
CA LEU A 68 -8.19 -5.33 -6.37
C LEU A 68 -7.69 -3.96 -5.89
N TYR A 69 -6.50 -3.57 -6.31
CA TYR A 69 -5.84 -2.31 -5.97
C TYR A 69 -6.16 -1.16 -6.95
N ILE A 70 -7.04 -1.38 -7.92
CA ILE A 70 -7.38 -0.44 -9.01
C ILE A 70 -7.86 0.91 -8.46
N GLY A 71 -7.20 1.98 -8.88
CA GLY A 71 -7.47 3.37 -8.49
C GLY A 71 -6.50 3.93 -7.45
N GLN A 72 -5.67 3.09 -6.83
CA GLN A 72 -4.73 3.46 -5.76
C GLN A 72 -3.26 3.33 -6.18
N GLU A 73 -2.98 3.13 -7.47
CA GLU A 73 -1.65 2.78 -7.99
C GLU A 73 -0.57 3.79 -7.62
N ALA A 74 -0.89 5.09 -7.59
CA ALA A 74 0.06 6.13 -7.24
C ALA A 74 0.50 6.06 -5.77
N VAL A 75 -0.33 5.53 -4.87
CA VAL A 75 0.03 5.34 -3.46
C VAL A 75 1.14 4.30 -3.34
N ALA A 76 0.91 3.08 -3.83
CA ALA A 76 1.91 2.02 -3.75
C ALA A 76 3.20 2.39 -4.48
N VAL A 77 3.11 2.91 -5.71
CA VAL A 77 4.29 3.27 -6.52
C VAL A 77 5.03 4.46 -5.90
N GLY A 78 4.30 5.49 -5.47
CA GLY A 78 4.89 6.66 -4.83
C GLY A 78 5.68 6.30 -3.58
N CYS A 79 5.06 5.53 -2.68
CA CYS A 79 5.69 5.10 -1.43
C CYS A 79 6.88 4.16 -1.68
N CYS A 80 6.67 3.08 -2.42
CA CYS A 80 7.70 2.05 -2.61
C CYS A 80 8.88 2.53 -3.48
N SER A 81 8.69 3.55 -4.32
CA SER A 81 9.78 4.13 -5.12
C SER A 81 10.85 4.89 -4.31
N LEU A 82 10.59 5.15 -3.03
CA LEU A 82 11.50 5.84 -2.11
C LEU A 82 12.28 4.89 -1.20
N MET A 83 12.02 3.58 -1.31
CA MET A 83 12.65 2.60 -0.43
C MET A 83 14.14 2.47 -0.67
N GLY A 84 14.89 2.49 0.42
CA GLY A 84 16.30 2.11 0.47
C GLY A 84 16.50 0.62 0.75
N PRO A 85 17.74 0.14 0.76
CA PRO A 85 18.06 -1.30 0.86
C PRO A 85 17.67 -1.96 2.19
N ASN A 86 17.56 -1.17 3.26
CA ASN A 86 17.17 -1.66 4.58
C ASN A 86 15.73 -1.31 4.96
N ASP A 87 14.97 -0.68 4.07
CA ASP A 87 13.58 -0.36 4.39
C ASP A 87 12.70 -1.60 4.25
N HIS A 88 11.69 -1.67 5.07
CA HIS A 88 10.71 -2.75 5.10
C HIS A 88 9.32 -2.24 4.73
N VAL A 89 8.57 -3.05 4.01
CA VAL A 89 7.14 -2.81 3.72
C VAL A 89 6.29 -3.91 4.29
N ILE A 90 5.23 -3.52 4.98
CA ILE A 90 4.18 -4.42 5.44
C ILE A 90 2.81 -3.76 5.19
N THR A 91 1.84 -4.50 4.70
CA THR A 91 0.55 -3.96 4.27
C THR A 91 -0.63 -4.81 4.70
N ALA A 92 -1.83 -4.32 4.46
CA ALA A 92 -3.08 -5.05 4.64
C ALA A 92 -3.33 -6.02 3.47
N TYR A 93 -4.47 -6.65 3.45
CA TYR A 93 -4.93 -7.67 2.48
C TYR A 93 -5.06 -7.19 1.03
N ARG A 94 -4.94 -5.88 0.74
CA ARG A 94 -4.96 -5.31 -0.63
C ARG A 94 -3.53 -5.02 -1.05
N ASP A 95 -2.73 -6.06 -1.19
CA ASP A 95 -1.27 -6.00 -1.26
C ASP A 95 -0.67 -6.12 -2.67
N HIS A 96 -1.50 -6.41 -3.70
CA HIS A 96 -1.03 -6.63 -5.07
C HIS A 96 -0.23 -5.44 -5.63
N GLY A 97 -0.75 -4.21 -5.41
CA GLY A 97 -0.09 -3.00 -5.85
C GLY A 97 1.28 -2.81 -5.20
N HIS A 98 1.37 -3.06 -3.90
CA HIS A 98 2.63 -2.96 -3.15
C HIS A 98 3.64 -4.04 -3.60
N ALA A 99 3.19 -5.28 -3.80
CA ALA A 99 4.02 -6.38 -4.29
C ALA A 99 4.67 -6.05 -5.64
N ILE A 100 3.89 -5.52 -6.60
CA ILE A 100 4.40 -5.10 -7.90
C ILE A 100 5.31 -3.86 -7.77
N ALA A 101 4.94 -2.91 -6.91
CA ALA A 101 5.72 -1.67 -6.70
C ALA A 101 7.11 -1.94 -6.11
N VAL A 102 7.25 -2.91 -5.20
CA VAL A 102 8.57 -3.35 -4.67
C VAL A 102 9.34 -4.23 -5.64
N GLY A 103 8.75 -4.59 -6.80
CA GLY A 103 9.43 -5.29 -7.89
C GLY A 103 9.27 -6.81 -7.89
N MET A 104 8.23 -7.35 -7.28
CA MET A 104 7.91 -8.78 -7.42
C MET A 104 7.50 -9.10 -8.87
N ASP A 105 7.84 -10.31 -9.31
CA ASP A 105 7.45 -10.84 -10.63
C ASP A 105 5.95 -11.17 -10.63
N THR A 106 5.25 -10.76 -11.68
CA THR A 106 3.81 -10.98 -11.85
C THR A 106 3.42 -12.45 -12.02
N LYS A 107 4.33 -13.31 -12.49
CA LYS A 107 4.09 -14.74 -12.66
C LYS A 107 3.80 -15.46 -11.33
N PRO A 108 4.70 -15.41 -10.31
CA PRO A 108 4.39 -16.01 -9.01
C PRO A 108 3.23 -15.32 -8.30
N LEU A 109 2.97 -14.02 -8.52
CA LEU A 109 1.80 -13.35 -7.96
C LEU A 109 0.50 -13.91 -8.56
N MET A 110 0.42 -14.06 -9.88
CA MET A 110 -0.75 -14.64 -10.53
C MET A 110 -0.93 -16.12 -10.18
N ALA A 111 0.17 -16.87 -10.09
CA ALA A 111 0.15 -18.28 -9.67
C ALA A 111 -0.40 -18.42 -8.24
N GLU A 112 -0.09 -17.49 -7.35
CA GLU A 112 -0.64 -17.44 -5.99
C GLU A 112 -2.15 -17.24 -5.99
N LEU A 113 -2.66 -16.31 -6.81
CA LEU A 113 -4.10 -16.12 -6.98
C LEU A 113 -4.83 -17.37 -7.47
N TYR A 114 -4.17 -18.16 -8.32
CA TYR A 114 -4.69 -19.43 -8.84
C TYR A 114 -4.51 -20.61 -7.85
N GLY A 115 -3.94 -20.37 -6.66
CA GLY A 115 -3.67 -21.39 -5.65
C GLY A 115 -2.62 -22.42 -6.09
N LYS A 116 -1.62 -21.99 -6.87
CA LYS A 116 -0.60 -22.89 -7.46
C LYS A 116 0.66 -22.94 -6.61
N ALA A 117 1.33 -24.10 -6.63
CA ALA A 117 2.57 -24.34 -5.87
C ALA A 117 3.72 -23.39 -6.24
N THR A 118 3.69 -22.80 -7.44
CA THR A 118 4.67 -21.82 -7.93
C THR A 118 4.34 -20.38 -7.51
N GLY A 119 3.28 -20.19 -6.72
CA GLY A 119 2.92 -18.90 -6.14
C GLY A 119 3.94 -18.42 -5.12
N CYS A 120 3.98 -17.09 -4.87
CA CYS A 120 4.92 -16.47 -3.94
C CYS A 120 4.74 -16.95 -2.47
N SER A 121 3.56 -17.45 -2.14
CA SER A 121 3.24 -18.09 -0.86
C SER A 121 2.85 -19.57 -1.05
N LYS A 122 3.37 -20.20 -2.10
CA LYS A 122 3.20 -21.62 -2.44
C LYS A 122 1.74 -22.04 -2.63
N GLY A 123 0.89 -21.11 -3.06
CA GLY A 123 -0.54 -21.32 -3.27
C GLY A 123 -1.39 -21.33 -1.99
N LYS A 124 -0.83 -20.95 -0.84
CA LYS A 124 -1.50 -20.97 0.47
C LYS A 124 -2.06 -19.61 0.87
N GLY A 125 -1.56 -18.52 0.28
CA GLY A 125 -1.88 -17.15 0.66
C GLY A 125 -3.05 -16.54 -0.11
N GLY A 126 -3.22 -16.91 -1.36
CA GLY A 126 -4.24 -16.32 -2.25
C GLY A 126 -4.03 -14.81 -2.44
N SER A 127 -5.14 -14.05 -2.56
CA SER A 127 -5.10 -12.60 -2.83
C SER A 127 -4.62 -11.74 -1.68
N MET A 128 -4.50 -12.26 -0.46
CA MET A 128 -4.31 -11.42 0.74
C MET A 128 -2.95 -11.61 1.43
N HIS A 129 -2.12 -12.51 0.92
CA HIS A 129 -0.92 -12.93 1.63
C HIS A 129 0.25 -13.16 0.66
N TYR A 130 0.66 -12.09 -0.03
CA TYR A 130 1.89 -12.07 -0.83
C TYR A 130 3.08 -11.73 0.06
N PHE A 131 4.17 -12.48 -0.05
CA PHE A 131 5.39 -12.25 0.73
C PHE A 131 6.61 -12.39 -0.15
N ASP A 132 7.60 -11.51 0.05
CA ASP A 132 8.94 -11.63 -0.51
C ASP A 132 9.99 -11.03 0.45
N PRO A 133 10.51 -11.83 1.40
CA PRO A 133 11.53 -11.36 2.34
C PRO A 133 12.81 -10.87 1.66
N SER A 134 13.12 -11.36 0.43
CA SER A 134 14.30 -10.91 -0.31
C SER A 134 14.22 -9.44 -0.75
N ARG A 135 13.00 -8.90 -0.83
CA ARG A 135 12.70 -7.49 -1.10
C ARG A 135 12.26 -6.71 0.13
N ASN A 136 12.44 -7.28 1.33
CA ASN A 136 11.91 -6.70 2.56
C ASN A 136 10.40 -6.42 2.49
N PHE A 137 9.66 -7.19 1.71
CA PHE A 137 8.22 -7.14 1.60
C PHE A 137 7.59 -8.21 2.50
N TRP A 138 7.02 -7.78 3.61
CA TRP A 138 6.47 -8.63 4.68
C TRP A 138 4.96 -8.85 4.52
N GLY A 139 4.47 -8.57 3.35
CA GLY A 139 3.22 -9.03 2.78
C GLY A 139 1.96 -8.37 3.24
N GLY A 140 0.90 -8.97 2.74
CA GLY A 140 -0.48 -8.65 3.06
C GLY A 140 -0.99 -9.44 4.25
N HIS A 141 -1.84 -8.80 5.03
CA HIS A 141 -2.43 -9.39 6.24
C HIS A 141 -3.95 -9.30 6.20
N GLY A 142 -4.64 -10.44 6.33
CA GLY A 142 -6.10 -10.52 6.35
C GLY A 142 -6.71 -9.97 7.64
N ILE A 143 -6.00 -10.03 8.77
CA ILE A 143 -6.45 -9.47 10.04
C ILE A 143 -6.33 -7.95 9.99
N VAL A 144 -7.46 -7.24 10.04
CA VAL A 144 -7.52 -5.79 9.96
C VAL A 144 -6.76 -5.13 11.11
N GLY A 145 -5.71 -4.36 10.79
CA GLY A 145 -4.85 -3.70 11.77
C GLY A 145 -3.76 -4.59 12.36
N GLY A 146 -3.79 -5.92 12.15
CA GLY A 146 -2.80 -6.85 12.71
C GLY A 146 -1.37 -6.63 12.21
N GLN A 147 -1.20 -6.13 10.99
CA GLN A 147 0.11 -5.81 10.41
C GLN A 147 0.79 -4.61 11.08
N ILE A 148 0.06 -3.74 11.77
CA ILE A 148 0.62 -2.50 12.31
C ILE A 148 1.60 -2.76 13.47
N PRO A 149 1.28 -3.56 14.50
CA PRO A 149 2.27 -3.95 15.50
C PRO A 149 3.43 -4.76 14.93
N LEU A 150 3.22 -5.55 13.86
CA LEU A 150 4.31 -6.23 13.15
C LEU A 150 5.25 -5.22 12.48
N GLY A 151 4.73 -4.16 11.87
CA GLY A 151 5.52 -3.06 11.34
C GLY A 151 6.37 -2.36 12.41
N VAL A 152 5.82 -2.19 13.62
CA VAL A 152 6.58 -1.69 14.77
C VAL A 152 7.70 -2.67 15.15
N GLY A 153 7.44 -3.98 15.10
CA GLY A 153 8.45 -5.02 15.31
C GLY A 153 9.60 -4.96 14.29
N LEU A 154 9.30 -4.73 13.00
CA LEU A 154 10.30 -4.54 11.96
C LEU A 154 11.16 -3.29 12.23
N ALA A 155 10.54 -2.19 12.61
CA ALA A 155 11.26 -0.96 12.98
C ALA A 155 12.12 -1.16 14.25
N TYR A 156 11.62 -1.90 15.23
CA TYR A 156 12.40 -2.29 16.39
C TYR A 156 13.65 -3.11 16.02
N ALA A 157 13.48 -4.08 15.11
CA ALA A 157 14.59 -4.91 14.64
C ALA A 157 15.66 -4.07 13.91
N LEU A 158 15.26 -3.09 13.09
CA LEU A 158 16.20 -2.14 12.46
C LEU A 158 17.00 -1.37 13.49
N LYS A 159 16.33 -0.79 14.47
CA LYS A 159 16.98 -0.03 15.55
C LYS A 159 17.90 -0.92 16.40
N TYR A 160 17.42 -2.09 16.80
CA TYR A 160 18.19 -3.05 17.63
C TYR A 160 19.48 -3.49 16.91
N ARG A 161 19.40 -3.69 15.60
CA ARG A 161 20.57 -4.09 14.77
C ARG A 161 21.45 -2.92 14.34
N GLY A 162 21.11 -1.68 14.69
CA GLY A 162 21.84 -0.49 14.28
C GLY A 162 21.82 -0.25 12.77
N LEU A 163 20.77 -0.70 12.06
CA LEU A 163 20.64 -0.52 10.62
C LEU A 163 19.90 0.79 10.30
N LYS A 164 20.46 1.58 9.39
CA LYS A 164 19.78 2.76 8.87
C LYS A 164 18.71 2.33 7.87
N GLY A 165 17.44 2.42 8.28
CA GLY A 165 16.28 2.07 7.49
C GLY A 165 15.00 2.49 8.20
N ALA A 166 13.86 2.29 7.55
CA ALA A 166 12.53 2.55 8.08
C ALA A 166 11.57 1.42 7.73
N ALA A 167 10.53 1.20 8.55
CA ALA A 167 9.42 0.35 8.24
C ALA A 167 8.23 1.20 7.75
N LEU A 168 7.71 0.89 6.55
CA LEU A 168 6.45 1.43 6.05
C LEU A 168 5.34 0.45 6.41
N ALA A 169 4.44 0.87 7.29
CA ALA A 169 3.32 0.05 7.76
C ALA A 169 1.99 0.61 7.23
N PHE A 170 1.44 -0.04 6.21
CA PHE A 170 0.23 0.41 5.51
C PHE A 170 -1.04 -0.10 6.19
N MET A 171 -2.08 0.74 6.22
CA MET A 171 -3.40 0.38 6.72
C MET A 171 -4.50 1.18 6.00
N GLY A 172 -5.69 0.61 5.89
CA GLY A 172 -6.86 1.36 5.40
C GLY A 172 -7.47 2.27 6.48
N ASP A 173 -8.33 3.18 6.06
CA ASP A 173 -9.07 4.13 6.92
C ASP A 173 -9.81 3.43 8.07
N GLY A 174 -10.44 2.29 7.81
CA GLY A 174 -11.14 1.53 8.86
C GLY A 174 -10.21 0.88 9.88
N ALA A 175 -9.01 0.49 9.46
CA ALA A 175 -8.04 -0.17 10.33
C ALA A 175 -7.52 0.76 11.45
N VAL A 176 -7.52 2.07 11.21
CA VAL A 176 -7.08 3.09 12.19
C VAL A 176 -7.91 3.03 13.49
N ASN A 177 -9.11 2.47 13.42
CA ASN A 177 -9.99 2.32 14.60
C ASN A 177 -9.70 1.04 15.43
N GLN A 178 -8.76 0.20 15.02
CA GLN A 178 -8.35 -0.98 15.81
C GLN A 178 -7.48 -0.56 17.00
N GLY A 179 -7.75 -1.15 18.18
CA GLY A 179 -6.97 -0.87 19.40
C GLY A 179 -5.47 -1.13 19.22
N ALA A 180 -5.11 -2.15 18.43
CA ALA A 180 -3.72 -2.48 18.12
C ALA A 180 -2.95 -1.33 17.43
N VAL A 181 -3.64 -0.42 16.73
CA VAL A 181 -3.01 0.76 16.13
C VAL A 181 -2.60 1.75 17.22
N ALA A 182 -3.46 2.00 18.21
CA ALA A 182 -3.16 2.86 19.34
C ALA A 182 -1.99 2.32 20.17
N GLU A 183 -1.97 1.01 20.43
CA GLU A 183 -0.85 0.33 21.11
C GLU A 183 0.45 0.47 20.31
N ALA A 184 0.40 0.25 19.01
CA ALA A 184 1.55 0.39 18.09
C ALA A 184 2.09 1.81 18.06
N TYR A 185 1.23 2.82 18.02
CA TYR A 185 1.60 4.24 18.07
C TYR A 185 2.34 4.57 19.38
N ASN A 186 1.80 4.10 20.51
CA ASN A 186 2.42 4.28 21.81
C ASN A 186 3.82 3.65 21.87
N LEU A 187 3.98 2.39 21.45
CA LEU A 187 5.27 1.71 21.44
C LEU A 187 6.28 2.36 20.49
N ALA A 188 5.84 2.73 19.29
CA ALA A 188 6.68 3.37 18.30
C ALA A 188 7.26 4.69 18.80
N SER A 189 6.43 5.51 19.44
CA SER A 189 6.84 6.78 20.00
C SER A 189 7.71 6.61 21.24
N LEU A 190 7.27 5.80 22.20
CA LEU A 190 7.99 5.53 23.46
C LEU A 190 9.43 5.05 23.19
N TRP A 191 9.59 4.18 22.22
CA TRP A 191 10.90 3.59 21.88
C TRP A 191 11.64 4.32 20.77
N ASN A 192 11.09 5.41 20.21
CA ASN A 192 11.66 6.16 19.09
C ASN A 192 12.03 5.21 17.94
N LEU A 193 11.03 4.56 17.34
CA LEU A 193 11.24 3.57 16.29
C LEU A 193 11.12 4.19 14.88
N PRO A 194 11.96 3.76 13.93
CA PRO A 194 11.94 4.26 12.56
C PRO A 194 10.76 3.65 11.76
N VAL A 195 9.53 4.05 12.06
CA VAL A 195 8.33 3.59 11.37
C VAL A 195 7.53 4.76 10.81
N VAL A 196 7.05 4.59 9.58
CA VAL A 196 6.07 5.48 8.95
C VAL A 196 4.78 4.69 8.77
N PHE A 197 3.76 5.09 9.49
CA PHE A 197 2.41 4.55 9.34
C PHE A 197 1.73 5.24 8.15
N VAL A 198 1.31 4.47 7.16
CA VAL A 198 0.67 4.99 5.95
C VAL A 198 -0.80 4.58 5.95
N ILE A 199 -1.68 5.57 6.03
CA ILE A 199 -3.12 5.37 5.96
C ILE A 199 -3.57 5.55 4.51
N GLU A 200 -3.99 4.46 3.86
CA GLU A 200 -4.62 4.49 2.54
C GLU A 200 -6.11 4.78 2.72
N ASN A 201 -6.45 6.07 2.77
CA ASN A 201 -7.83 6.49 2.97
C ASN A 201 -8.59 6.48 1.65
N ASN A 202 -9.31 5.39 1.39
CA ASN A 202 -10.17 5.29 0.20
C ASN A 202 -11.65 5.61 0.49
N GLY A 203 -11.94 6.14 1.68
CA GLY A 203 -13.25 6.62 2.10
C GLY A 203 -14.22 5.55 2.59
N TYR A 204 -13.88 4.26 2.44
CA TYR A 204 -14.81 3.18 2.74
C TYR A 204 -14.13 1.96 3.39
N SER A 205 -14.60 1.60 4.57
CA SER A 205 -14.29 0.33 5.24
C SER A 205 -15.38 -0.70 4.92
N MET A 206 -15.11 -1.59 3.95
CA MET A 206 -16.17 -2.33 3.25
C MET A 206 -17.22 -1.38 2.67
N GLY A 207 -18.45 -1.40 3.16
CA GLY A 207 -19.53 -0.47 2.79
C GLY A 207 -19.76 0.67 3.79
N THR A 208 -18.95 0.79 4.85
CA THR A 208 -19.08 1.85 5.84
C THR A 208 -18.20 3.04 5.47
N SER A 209 -18.80 4.21 5.24
CA SER A 209 -18.03 5.42 4.94
C SER A 209 -17.23 5.90 6.16
N GLN A 210 -16.10 6.56 5.89
CA GLN A 210 -15.25 7.14 6.93
C GLN A 210 -16.05 8.06 7.87
N ALA A 211 -16.92 8.90 7.35
CA ALA A 211 -17.74 9.82 8.13
C ALA A 211 -18.68 9.12 9.16
N ARG A 212 -18.99 7.83 8.91
CA ARG A 212 -19.78 7.01 9.85
C ARG A 212 -18.96 6.23 10.85
N SER A 213 -17.66 6.07 10.61
CA SER A 213 -16.80 5.19 11.41
C SER A 213 -15.71 5.91 12.19
N SER A 214 -15.39 7.15 11.83
CA SER A 214 -14.25 7.86 12.39
C SER A 214 -14.59 9.30 12.77
N ALA A 215 -14.18 9.69 13.98
CA ALA A 215 -14.24 11.07 14.42
C ALA A 215 -12.93 11.79 14.06
N GLY A 216 -13.03 12.96 13.44
CA GLY A 216 -11.89 13.81 13.09
C GLY A 216 -10.98 13.22 12.00
N GLU A 217 -9.86 13.88 11.79
CA GLU A 217 -8.82 13.50 10.85
C GLU A 217 -8.06 12.25 11.35
N LEU A 218 -7.83 11.27 10.47
CA LEU A 218 -7.25 10.00 10.87
C LEU A 218 -5.77 10.16 11.25
N ALA A 219 -4.98 10.84 10.44
CA ALA A 219 -3.56 11.04 10.70
C ALA A 219 -3.31 11.91 11.94
N GLN A 220 -4.19 12.86 12.24
CA GLN A 220 -4.07 13.73 13.40
C GLN A 220 -4.05 12.97 14.74
N ARG A 221 -4.61 11.76 14.79
CA ARG A 221 -4.57 10.92 16.00
C ARG A 221 -3.14 10.63 16.47
N ALA A 222 -2.17 10.66 15.56
CA ALA A 222 -0.75 10.51 15.87
C ALA A 222 -0.21 11.60 16.81
N ALA A 223 -0.79 12.80 16.78
CA ALA A 223 -0.40 13.90 17.68
C ALA A 223 -0.60 13.56 19.17
N GLY A 224 -1.58 12.71 19.49
CA GLY A 224 -1.78 12.21 20.86
C GLY A 224 -0.65 11.33 21.39
N TYR A 225 0.26 10.90 20.52
CA TYR A 225 1.44 10.07 20.82
C TYR A 225 2.76 10.80 20.52
N ASP A 226 2.76 12.13 20.46
CA ASP A 226 3.94 12.94 20.13
C ASP A 226 4.59 12.57 18.78
N MET A 227 3.78 12.17 17.79
CA MET A 227 4.24 11.84 16.45
C MET A 227 3.90 12.96 15.46
N GLN A 228 4.79 13.17 14.49
CA GLN A 228 4.47 14.01 13.33
C GLN A 228 3.46 13.30 12.44
N TRP A 229 2.63 14.09 11.78
CA TRP A 229 1.65 13.59 10.84
C TRP A 229 1.46 14.54 9.66
N GLY A 230 0.92 14.02 8.57
CA GLY A 230 0.60 14.79 7.38
C GLY A 230 -0.47 14.11 6.55
N GLN A 231 -0.99 14.86 5.57
CA GLN A 231 -2.02 14.40 4.65
C GLN A 231 -1.70 14.86 3.23
N CYS A 232 -1.95 14.00 2.24
CA CYS A 232 -1.74 14.31 0.83
C CYS A 232 -2.74 13.57 -0.08
N GLN A 233 -2.78 13.97 -1.37
CA GLN A 233 -3.61 13.34 -2.39
C GLN A 233 -2.89 12.16 -3.04
N GLY A 234 -3.50 10.97 -2.96
CA GLY A 234 -2.97 9.72 -3.53
C GLY A 234 -3.26 9.53 -5.02
N HIS A 235 -3.74 10.57 -5.70
CA HIS A 235 -3.97 10.54 -7.16
C HIS A 235 -2.78 11.11 -7.94
N ASP A 236 -1.84 11.74 -7.24
CA ASP A 236 -0.62 12.30 -7.81
C ASP A 236 0.61 11.64 -7.20
N VAL A 237 1.30 10.83 -7.99
CA VAL A 237 2.51 10.13 -7.53
C VAL A 237 3.61 11.08 -7.07
N TYR A 238 3.72 12.27 -7.66
CA TYR A 238 4.70 13.27 -7.24
C TYR A 238 4.36 13.86 -5.85
N GLU A 239 3.08 14.07 -5.56
CA GLU A 239 2.64 14.53 -4.24
C GLU A 239 2.91 13.48 -3.18
N VAL A 240 2.54 12.22 -3.43
CA VAL A 240 2.82 11.08 -2.53
C VAL A 240 4.31 10.99 -2.22
N ARG A 241 5.17 11.04 -3.25
CA ARG A 241 6.63 11.00 -3.08
C ARG A 241 7.16 12.17 -2.26
N ALA A 242 6.72 13.39 -2.57
CA ALA A 242 7.17 14.60 -1.87
C ALA A 242 6.78 14.58 -0.38
N MET A 243 5.58 14.11 -0.06
CA MET A 243 5.12 13.98 1.32
C MET A 243 5.91 12.90 2.08
N LEU A 244 6.04 11.73 1.49
CA LEU A 244 6.64 10.59 2.17
C LEU A 244 8.16 10.73 2.36
N ASP A 245 8.87 11.41 1.45
CA ASP A 245 10.33 11.64 1.54
C ASP A 245 10.73 12.29 2.87
N GLY A 246 9.97 13.29 3.31
CA GLY A 246 10.20 13.96 4.60
C GLY A 246 10.04 13.02 5.79
N PHE A 247 9.00 12.20 5.79
CA PHE A 247 8.73 11.25 6.88
C PHE A 247 9.73 10.08 6.88
N LEU A 248 10.13 9.58 5.71
CA LEU A 248 11.18 8.56 5.62
C LEU A 248 12.53 9.09 6.09
N THR A 249 12.87 10.32 5.74
CA THR A 249 14.09 10.97 6.23
C THR A 249 14.06 11.11 7.75
N LEU A 250 12.94 11.57 8.30
CA LEU A 250 12.77 11.67 9.76
C LEU A 250 12.92 10.31 10.45
N ALA A 251 12.32 9.27 9.90
CA ALA A 251 12.40 7.92 10.46
C ALA A 251 13.84 7.36 10.38
N ARG A 252 14.49 7.46 9.20
CA ARG A 252 15.84 6.92 8.97
C ARG A 252 16.94 7.64 9.75
N ASP A 253 16.84 8.97 9.86
CA ASP A 253 17.93 9.80 10.42
C ASP A 253 17.75 10.08 11.90
N SER A 254 16.50 10.14 12.38
CA SER A 254 16.19 10.55 13.75
C SER A 254 15.43 9.48 14.56
N HIS A 255 15.14 8.33 13.95
CA HIS A 255 14.33 7.27 14.58
C HIS A 255 12.99 7.80 15.15
N ARG A 256 12.38 8.76 14.48
CA ARG A 256 11.09 9.33 14.90
C ARG A 256 9.97 8.72 14.08
N PRO A 257 8.97 8.11 14.74
CA PRO A 257 7.79 7.60 14.05
C PRO A 257 6.92 8.75 13.52
N SER A 258 6.15 8.46 12.49
CA SER A 258 5.23 9.43 11.89
C SER A 258 4.05 8.73 11.25
N THR A 259 2.98 9.48 10.97
CA THR A 259 1.81 8.99 10.26
C THR A 259 1.49 9.89 9.07
N VAL A 260 1.25 9.28 7.91
CA VAL A 260 0.77 9.99 6.73
C VAL A 260 -0.56 9.40 6.29
N GLU A 261 -1.55 10.25 6.06
CA GLU A 261 -2.83 9.90 5.45
C GLU A 261 -2.77 10.28 3.98
N ILE A 262 -3.08 9.31 3.13
CA ILE A 262 -3.07 9.47 1.68
C ILE A 262 -4.49 9.24 1.18
N ASP A 263 -5.15 10.33 0.77
CA ASP A 263 -6.50 10.28 0.21
C ASP A 263 -6.48 9.63 -1.17
N THR A 264 -7.19 8.55 -1.33
CA THR A 264 -7.26 7.79 -2.56
C THR A 264 -8.67 7.27 -2.83
N TYR A 265 -8.84 6.46 -3.85
CA TYR A 265 -10.15 5.87 -4.14
C TYR A 265 -10.01 4.52 -4.85
N ARG A 266 -10.75 3.51 -4.38
CA ARG A 266 -10.83 2.21 -5.07
C ARG A 266 -11.96 2.21 -6.09
N TYR A 267 -11.68 1.86 -7.35
CA TYR A 267 -12.70 1.82 -8.42
C TYR A 267 -13.55 0.56 -8.42
N ARG A 268 -13.23 -0.41 -7.60
CA ARG A 268 -13.98 -1.66 -7.45
C ARG A 268 -14.51 -1.78 -6.02
N GLY A 269 -15.44 -2.69 -5.81
CA GLY A 269 -15.94 -3.02 -4.48
C GLY A 269 -14.83 -3.37 -3.49
N HIS A 270 -15.18 -3.59 -2.27
CA HIS A 270 -14.22 -4.01 -1.23
C HIS A 270 -13.45 -5.27 -1.66
N SER A 271 -14.16 -6.28 -2.11
CA SER A 271 -13.67 -7.41 -2.90
C SER A 271 -14.46 -7.50 -4.20
N VAL A 272 -14.07 -8.39 -5.11
CA VAL A 272 -14.81 -8.56 -6.38
C VAL A 272 -16.25 -9.05 -6.14
N ALA A 273 -16.49 -9.79 -5.05
CA ALA A 273 -17.82 -10.26 -4.67
C ALA A 273 -18.68 -9.21 -3.94
N ASP A 274 -18.12 -8.06 -3.58
CA ASP A 274 -18.81 -7.02 -2.83
C ASP A 274 -19.82 -6.25 -3.73
N PRO A 275 -21.11 -6.18 -3.34
CA PRO A 275 -22.13 -5.45 -4.08
C PRO A 275 -22.04 -3.94 -3.79
N ASP A 276 -21.01 -3.28 -4.29
CA ASP A 276 -20.67 -1.88 -3.99
C ASP A 276 -21.73 -0.85 -4.40
N ASN A 277 -22.65 -1.19 -5.28
CA ASN A 277 -23.80 -0.38 -5.65
C ASN A 277 -24.82 -0.18 -4.50
N THR A 278 -24.67 -0.87 -3.39
CA THR A 278 -25.52 -0.71 -2.20
C THR A 278 -25.14 0.48 -1.32
N TYR A 279 -23.90 0.98 -1.43
CA TYR A 279 -23.39 2.05 -0.56
C TYR A 279 -22.73 3.22 -1.31
N ARG A 280 -22.46 3.09 -2.62
CA ARG A 280 -21.91 4.17 -3.46
C ARG A 280 -22.53 4.14 -4.86
N SER A 281 -22.60 5.29 -5.50
CA SER A 281 -23.22 5.41 -6.83
C SER A 281 -22.22 5.14 -7.95
N LYS A 282 -22.74 4.71 -9.12
CA LYS A 282 -21.93 4.61 -10.34
C LYS A 282 -21.37 5.96 -10.76
N GLN A 283 -22.15 7.04 -10.60
CA GLN A 283 -21.72 8.39 -10.91
C GLN A 283 -20.50 8.83 -10.09
N GLU A 284 -20.48 8.50 -8.80
CA GLU A 284 -19.32 8.76 -7.94
C GLU A 284 -18.05 8.08 -8.48
N ILE A 285 -18.15 6.78 -8.83
CA ILE A 285 -17.01 6.02 -9.35
C ILE A 285 -16.53 6.60 -10.70
N GLU A 286 -17.45 6.93 -11.59
CA GLU A 286 -17.14 7.52 -12.90
C GLU A 286 -16.50 8.89 -12.77
N GLU A 287 -16.97 9.72 -11.85
CA GLU A 287 -16.39 11.04 -11.57
C GLU A 287 -14.94 10.91 -11.08
N TYR A 288 -14.66 9.99 -10.14
CA TYR A 288 -13.30 9.71 -9.70
C TYR A 288 -12.41 9.21 -10.84
N ARG A 289 -12.91 8.30 -11.69
CA ARG A 289 -12.16 7.82 -12.86
C ARG A 289 -11.85 8.93 -13.86
N ARG A 290 -12.80 9.83 -14.08
CA ARG A 290 -12.65 10.91 -15.04
C ARG A 290 -11.68 11.99 -14.56
N THR A 291 -11.71 12.30 -13.26
CA THR A 291 -11.01 13.48 -12.71
C THR A 291 -9.76 13.13 -11.90
N LYS A 292 -9.66 11.90 -11.39
CA LYS A 292 -8.65 11.50 -10.39
C LYS A 292 -7.97 10.16 -10.73
N ASP A 293 -7.97 9.74 -12.01
CA ASP A 293 -7.21 8.53 -12.37
C ASP A 293 -5.70 8.81 -12.27
N PRO A 294 -4.98 8.12 -11.37
CA PRO A 294 -3.58 8.40 -11.09
C PRO A 294 -2.68 8.15 -12.29
N ILE A 295 -3.02 7.17 -13.14
CA ILE A 295 -2.24 6.87 -14.34
C ILE A 295 -2.40 7.99 -15.35
N GLN A 296 -3.64 8.44 -15.60
CA GLN A 296 -3.91 9.51 -16.56
C GLN A 296 -3.35 10.85 -16.09
N ILE A 297 -3.48 11.17 -14.80
CA ILE A 297 -2.89 12.39 -14.21
C ILE A 297 -1.38 12.41 -14.43
N PHE A 298 -0.69 11.32 -14.12
CA PHE A 298 0.75 11.26 -14.27
C PHE A 298 1.19 11.23 -15.72
N GLN A 299 0.49 10.49 -16.59
CA GLN A 299 0.74 10.49 -18.03
C GLN A 299 0.67 11.90 -18.62
N ASN A 300 -0.38 12.65 -18.28
CA ASN A 300 -0.55 14.03 -18.75
C ASN A 300 0.60 14.93 -18.29
N LYS A 301 1.08 14.78 -17.05
CA LYS A 301 2.25 15.51 -16.56
C LYS A 301 3.51 15.16 -17.35
N LEU A 302 3.78 13.88 -17.58
CA LEU A 302 4.94 13.44 -18.34
C LEU A 302 4.91 13.91 -19.81
N VAL A 303 3.73 13.97 -20.41
CA VAL A 303 3.56 14.54 -21.75
C VAL A 303 3.83 16.05 -21.74
N ALA A 304 3.31 16.78 -20.77
CA ALA A 304 3.57 18.21 -20.62
C ALA A 304 5.07 18.52 -20.33
N GLU A 305 5.76 17.65 -19.61
CA GLU A 305 7.20 17.72 -19.38
C GLU A 305 8.05 17.29 -20.60
N GLY A 306 7.45 16.80 -21.68
CA GLY A 306 8.17 16.24 -22.84
C GLY A 306 8.91 14.93 -22.56
N VAL A 307 8.55 14.24 -21.48
CA VAL A 307 9.17 12.96 -21.04
C VAL A 307 8.55 11.78 -21.76
N LEU A 308 7.24 11.81 -21.98
CA LEU A 308 6.45 10.72 -22.56
C LEU A 308 5.63 11.25 -23.77
N ASP A 309 5.48 10.44 -24.80
CA ASP A 309 4.55 10.66 -25.89
C ASP A 309 3.45 9.59 -25.93
N GLU A 310 2.39 9.80 -26.72
CA GLU A 310 1.26 8.88 -26.80
C GLU A 310 1.65 7.50 -27.35
N ALA A 311 2.62 7.46 -28.27
CA ALA A 311 3.09 6.18 -28.83
C ALA A 311 3.82 5.36 -27.78
N SER A 312 4.68 5.99 -26.96
CA SER A 312 5.38 5.35 -25.85
C SER A 312 4.42 4.94 -24.73
N ALA A 313 3.43 5.76 -24.40
CA ALA A 313 2.39 5.42 -23.44
C ALA A 313 1.59 4.18 -23.89
N SER A 314 1.18 4.15 -25.16
CA SER A 314 0.47 3.01 -25.75
C SER A 314 1.31 1.73 -25.75
N ARG A 315 2.62 1.85 -26.02
CA ARG A 315 3.54 0.71 -25.97
C ARG A 315 3.69 0.17 -24.54
N ILE A 316 3.84 1.04 -23.54
CA ILE A 316 3.90 0.64 -22.12
C ILE A 316 2.61 -0.11 -21.72
N ASP A 317 1.47 0.37 -22.14
CA ASP A 317 0.18 -0.27 -21.88
C ASP A 317 0.09 -1.67 -22.52
N ALA A 318 0.52 -1.79 -23.78
CA ALA A 318 0.53 -3.07 -24.49
C ALA A 318 1.50 -4.09 -23.85
N GLU A 319 2.70 -3.64 -23.45
CA GLU A 319 3.69 -4.46 -22.74
C GLU A 319 3.12 -4.97 -21.40
N ALA A 320 2.48 -4.10 -20.63
CA ALA A 320 1.89 -4.48 -19.34
C ALA A 320 0.71 -5.47 -19.49
N ARG A 321 -0.10 -5.33 -20.55
CA ARG A 321 -1.15 -6.31 -20.87
C ARG A 321 -0.55 -7.67 -21.23
N ALA A 322 0.44 -7.68 -22.09
CA ALA A 322 1.13 -8.91 -22.49
C ALA A 322 1.79 -9.60 -21.29
N GLU A 323 2.44 -8.84 -20.39
CA GLU A 323 3.01 -9.36 -19.14
C GLU A 323 1.93 -10.02 -18.26
N ALA A 324 0.79 -9.37 -18.08
CA ALA A 324 -0.30 -9.90 -17.28
C ALA A 324 -0.94 -11.15 -17.89
N ASP A 325 -1.04 -11.24 -19.22
CA ASP A 325 -1.53 -12.42 -19.91
C ASP A 325 -0.53 -13.58 -19.80
N LEU A 326 0.78 -13.35 -19.97
CA LEU A 326 1.83 -14.33 -19.74
C LEU A 326 1.87 -14.84 -18.30
N ALA A 327 1.60 -13.95 -17.32
CA ALA A 327 1.50 -14.36 -15.92
C ALA A 327 0.31 -15.30 -15.68
N ALA A 328 -0.82 -15.07 -16.35
CA ALA A 328 -1.97 -15.96 -16.25
C ALA A 328 -1.73 -17.31 -16.97
N GLU A 329 -1.07 -17.33 -18.12
CA GLU A 329 -0.67 -18.55 -18.80
C GLU A 329 0.28 -19.40 -17.92
N PHE A 330 1.28 -18.75 -17.30
CA PHE A 330 2.16 -19.38 -16.33
C PHE A 330 1.39 -20.00 -15.16
N ALA A 331 0.44 -19.25 -14.59
CA ALA A 331 -0.39 -19.73 -13.50
C ALA A 331 -1.26 -20.93 -13.91
N GLU A 332 -1.85 -20.89 -15.10
CA GLU A 332 -2.66 -21.99 -15.64
C GLU A 332 -1.84 -23.28 -15.80
N ALA A 333 -0.62 -23.15 -16.33
CA ALA A 333 0.30 -24.28 -16.55
C ALA A 333 0.94 -24.81 -15.26
N SER A 334 0.91 -24.06 -14.18
CA SER A 334 1.55 -24.42 -12.91
C SER A 334 0.79 -25.53 -12.16
N PRO A 335 1.49 -26.43 -11.44
CA PRO A 335 0.85 -27.47 -10.65
C PRO A 335 0.15 -26.92 -9.39
N PHE A 336 -0.84 -27.60 -8.90
CA PHE A 336 -1.37 -27.37 -7.57
C PHE A 336 -0.42 -27.92 -6.50
N PRO A 337 -0.43 -27.35 -5.25
CA PRO A 337 0.29 -27.91 -4.12
C PRO A 337 -0.12 -29.38 -3.88
N ALA A 338 0.83 -30.20 -3.43
CA ALA A 338 0.50 -31.56 -3.00
C ALA A 338 -0.27 -31.54 -1.68
N THR A 339 -1.13 -32.54 -1.46
CA THR A 339 -1.93 -32.61 -0.22
C THR A 339 -1.06 -32.58 1.05
N GLY A 340 0.14 -33.18 1.01
CA GLY A 340 1.09 -33.17 2.13
C GLY A 340 1.70 -31.79 2.43
N ASP A 341 1.59 -30.83 1.50
CA ASP A 341 2.12 -29.48 1.72
C ASP A 341 1.26 -28.63 2.68
N ILE A 342 0.07 -29.10 3.01
CA ILE A 342 -0.83 -28.40 3.96
C ILE A 342 -0.23 -28.29 5.36
N GLN A 343 0.69 -29.19 5.74
CA GLN A 343 1.35 -29.21 7.03
C GLN A 343 2.72 -28.52 7.03
N LYS A 344 3.23 -28.13 5.86
CA LYS A 344 4.52 -27.45 5.72
C LYS A 344 4.38 -25.95 5.90
N ASP A 345 5.47 -25.29 6.27
CA ASP A 345 5.54 -23.84 6.48
C ASP A 345 4.57 -23.32 7.57
N VAL A 346 4.21 -24.16 8.55
CA VAL A 346 3.35 -23.81 9.69
C VAL A 346 4.20 -23.53 10.92
N TYR A 347 5.13 -24.42 11.19
CA TYR A 347 6.09 -24.28 12.29
C TYR A 347 7.50 -24.46 11.78
N TRP A 348 8.36 -23.47 12.01
CA TRP A 348 9.76 -23.51 11.58
C TRP A 348 10.48 -24.77 12.02
N GLU A 349 10.26 -25.19 13.27
CA GLU A 349 10.91 -26.35 13.89
C GLU A 349 10.50 -27.68 13.23
N ALA A 350 9.31 -27.73 12.62
CA ALA A 350 8.86 -28.92 11.92
C ALA A 350 9.55 -29.06 10.56
N ASP A 351 9.75 -27.94 9.87
CA ASP A 351 10.38 -27.89 8.56
C ASP A 351 11.94 -27.92 8.65
N HIS A 352 12.50 -27.48 9.79
CA HIS A 352 13.94 -27.35 10.01
C HIS A 352 14.38 -28.07 11.31
N PRO A 353 14.21 -29.40 11.42
CA PRO A 353 14.43 -30.14 12.66
C PRO A 353 15.90 -30.07 13.16
N ALA A 354 16.87 -29.83 12.25
CA ALA A 354 18.28 -29.65 12.63
C ALA A 354 18.53 -28.36 13.40
N GLU A 355 17.72 -27.32 13.20
CA GLU A 355 17.87 -26.01 13.82
C GLU A 355 17.06 -25.88 15.11
N ARG A 356 16.18 -26.83 15.40
CA ARG A 356 15.28 -26.85 16.56
C ARG A 356 16.01 -26.64 17.89
N LYS A 357 17.27 -27.16 18.01
CA LYS A 357 18.06 -27.06 19.21
C LYS A 357 18.75 -25.70 19.42
N SER A 358 18.93 -24.92 18.34
CA SER A 358 19.59 -23.61 18.38
C SER A 358 18.62 -22.47 18.70
N GLN A 359 17.37 -22.55 18.27
CA GLN A 359 16.40 -21.48 18.49
C GLN A 359 15.94 -21.36 19.96
N GLY A 360 15.83 -22.46 20.69
CA GLY A 360 15.51 -22.45 22.13
C GLY A 360 16.54 -21.74 22.98
N ARG A 361 17.77 -21.64 22.54
CA ARG A 361 18.86 -20.96 23.27
C ARG A 361 18.89 -19.44 23.05
N LEU A 362 18.35 -18.96 21.96
CA LEU A 362 18.34 -17.52 21.65
C LEU A 362 17.37 -16.70 22.52
N PHE A 363 16.45 -17.36 23.21
CA PHE A 363 15.44 -16.68 24.04
C PHE A 363 15.57 -16.95 25.53
N PHE A 364 16.43 -17.90 25.95
CA PHE A 364 16.51 -18.37 27.35
C PHE A 364 17.96 -18.49 27.91
N ASP A 365 18.97 -18.16 27.15
CA ASP A 365 20.34 -17.95 27.59
C ASP A 365 20.69 -16.45 27.53
#